data_44f96a6db5f78eb0c6bb362477abfcbe
#
_entry.id   44f96a6db5f78eb0c6bb362477abfcbe
#
_cell.length_a   1.000
_cell.length_b   1.000
_cell.length_c   1.000
_cell.angle_alpha   90.00
_cell.angle_beta   90.00
_cell.angle_gamma   90.00
#
_symmetry.space_group_name_H-M   'P 1'
#
loop_
_entity.id
_entity.type
_entity.pdbx_description
1 polymer ?
#
loop_
_entity_poly.entity_id
_entity_poly.type
_entity_poly.pdbx_seq_one_letter_code
_entity_poly.pdbx_strand_id
1 'polypeptide(L)'
;MHGGSTAVWYLMRSTGVVSVVLLTAVMALGIATTNRWAPPSTPRFVTAALHRSISLLSVVFVGIHVVTAVVDPYAAVGVVAVVVPFVGAGNTLWVGLGAVSLDLIAALIVSSLLRRHVGYRPWRAIHWLAYMSWPVALAHGLGMGSDASSLWFRLVAIACIATVSAALAWRLSRRHHGKRLEPQVLRAAL
;
A
#
# COMPACT_ATOMS: atom_id res chain seq x y z
N MET A 1 -30.55 20.20 -5.87
CA MET A 1 -29.09 20.24 -5.50
C MET A 1 -28.52 18.85 -5.21
N HIS A 2 -28.97 17.77 -5.91
CA HIS A 2 -28.57 16.37 -5.61
C HIS A 2 -27.39 15.85 -6.44
N GLY A 3 -26.98 16.54 -7.49
CA GLY A 3 -25.93 16.04 -8.40
C GLY A 3 -24.50 16.13 -7.85
N GLY A 4 -24.21 17.10 -7.01
CA GLY A 4 -22.84 17.29 -6.47
C GLY A 4 -22.45 16.23 -5.44
N SER A 5 -23.38 15.81 -4.58
CA SER A 5 -23.13 14.79 -3.56
C SER A 5 -22.88 13.42 -4.17
N THR A 6 -23.61 13.07 -5.24
CA THR A 6 -23.44 11.80 -5.95
C THR A 6 -22.08 11.71 -6.64
N ALA A 7 -21.59 12.81 -7.25
CA ALA A 7 -20.29 12.87 -7.90
C ALA A 7 -19.13 12.71 -6.88
N VAL A 8 -19.20 13.37 -5.72
CA VAL A 8 -18.20 13.25 -4.65
C VAL A 8 -18.15 11.82 -4.12
N TRP A 9 -19.29 11.19 -3.92
CA TRP A 9 -19.39 9.80 -3.48
C TRP A 9 -18.73 8.81 -4.47
N TYR A 10 -19.00 8.95 -5.78
CA TYR A 10 -18.32 8.13 -6.80
C TYR A 10 -16.82 8.40 -6.85
N LEU A 11 -16.40 9.67 -6.71
CA LEU A 11 -14.98 10.05 -6.70
C LEU A 11 -14.27 9.45 -5.49
N MET A 12 -14.84 9.51 -4.29
CA MET A 12 -14.32 8.88 -3.09
C MET A 12 -14.10 7.38 -3.30
N ARG A 13 -15.10 6.68 -3.85
CA ARG A 13 -15.01 5.22 -4.05
C ARG A 13 -13.98 4.83 -5.12
N SER A 14 -14.03 5.49 -6.27
CA SER A 14 -13.09 5.20 -7.37
C SER A 14 -11.64 5.48 -6.97
N THR A 15 -11.39 6.59 -6.29
CA THR A 15 -10.03 6.91 -5.80
C THR A 15 -9.56 5.95 -4.72
N GLY A 16 -10.46 5.43 -3.87
CA GLY A 16 -10.15 4.38 -2.90
C GLY A 16 -9.69 3.09 -3.57
N VAL A 17 -10.44 2.61 -4.58
CA VAL A 17 -10.06 1.40 -5.35
C VAL A 17 -8.73 1.61 -6.08
N VAL A 18 -8.56 2.73 -6.76
CA VAL A 18 -7.29 3.06 -7.45
C VAL A 18 -6.14 3.10 -6.45
N SER A 19 -6.34 3.64 -5.24
CA SER A 19 -5.33 3.68 -4.19
C SER A 19 -4.87 2.28 -3.78
N VAL A 20 -5.79 1.33 -3.58
CA VAL A 20 -5.44 -0.06 -3.24
C VAL A 20 -4.64 -0.73 -4.36
N VAL A 21 -5.03 -0.52 -5.62
CA VAL A 21 -4.29 -1.05 -6.79
C VAL A 21 -2.88 -0.45 -6.86
N LEU A 22 -2.76 0.86 -6.70
CA LEU A 22 -1.46 1.54 -6.69
C LEU A 22 -0.58 1.09 -5.53
N LEU A 23 -1.13 0.97 -4.31
CA LEU A 23 -0.40 0.44 -3.15
C LEU A 23 0.06 -1.00 -3.38
N THR A 24 -0.73 -1.82 -4.06
CA THR A 24 -0.35 -3.17 -4.48
C THR A 24 0.85 -3.14 -5.43
N ALA A 25 0.82 -2.27 -6.43
CA ALA A 25 1.94 -2.10 -7.35
C ALA A 25 3.21 -1.58 -6.64
N VAL A 26 3.05 -0.62 -5.72
CA VAL A 26 4.15 -0.11 -4.87
C VAL A 26 4.77 -1.23 -4.04
N MET A 27 3.94 -2.09 -3.43
CA MET A 27 4.40 -3.23 -2.63
C MET A 27 5.18 -4.22 -3.50
N ALA A 28 4.64 -4.62 -4.65
CA ALA A 28 5.28 -5.56 -5.57
C ALA A 28 6.63 -5.00 -6.09
N LEU A 29 6.67 -3.73 -6.51
CA LEU A 29 7.89 -3.05 -6.93
C LEU A 29 8.90 -2.91 -5.80
N GLY A 30 8.45 -2.63 -4.57
CA GLY A 30 9.30 -2.58 -3.38
C GLY A 30 9.98 -3.92 -3.10
N ILE A 31 9.25 -5.02 -3.26
CA ILE A 31 9.80 -6.38 -3.15
C ILE A 31 10.80 -6.65 -4.29
N ALA A 32 10.48 -6.25 -5.51
CA ALA A 32 11.36 -6.41 -6.67
C ALA A 32 12.68 -5.64 -6.50
N THR A 33 12.63 -4.39 -6.05
CA THR A 33 13.84 -3.58 -5.79
C THR A 33 14.71 -4.18 -4.69
N THR A 34 14.12 -4.71 -3.63
CA THR A 34 14.86 -5.37 -2.54
C THR A 34 15.61 -6.61 -3.03
N ASN A 35 15.04 -7.33 -3.99
CA ASN A 35 15.67 -8.52 -4.61
C ASN A 35 16.62 -8.17 -5.76
N ARG A 36 16.90 -6.89 -6.01
CA ARG A 36 17.71 -6.39 -7.12
C ARG A 36 17.22 -6.90 -8.49
N TRP A 37 15.91 -7.14 -8.61
CA TRP A 37 15.32 -7.61 -9.86
C TRP A 37 15.15 -6.47 -10.86
N ALA A 38 15.50 -6.76 -12.10
CA ALA A 38 15.16 -5.95 -13.26
C ALA A 38 14.92 -6.88 -14.45
N PRO A 39 14.06 -6.54 -15.40
CA PRO A 39 13.94 -7.25 -16.68
C PRO A 39 15.30 -7.29 -17.39
N PRO A 40 15.61 -8.32 -18.19
CA PRO A 40 16.92 -8.48 -18.85
C PRO A 40 17.35 -7.28 -19.68
N SER A 41 16.41 -6.55 -20.27
CA SER A 41 16.64 -5.37 -21.14
C SER A 41 16.55 -4.04 -20.38
N THR A 42 16.36 -4.06 -19.04
CA THR A 42 16.04 -2.84 -18.29
C THR A 42 17.05 -2.61 -17.17
N PRO A 43 17.67 -1.42 -17.08
CA PRO A 43 18.58 -1.08 -15.99
C PRO A 43 17.87 -1.13 -14.62
N ARG A 44 18.57 -1.60 -13.59
CA ARG A 44 18.01 -1.76 -12.23
C ARG A 44 17.46 -0.48 -11.61
N PHE A 45 17.98 0.69 -12.01
CA PHE A 45 17.49 1.97 -11.51
C PHE A 45 16.05 2.27 -11.95
N VAL A 46 15.59 1.69 -13.09
CA VAL A 46 14.22 1.88 -13.58
C VAL A 46 13.19 1.31 -12.62
N THR A 47 13.42 0.12 -12.07
CA THR A 47 12.52 -0.48 -11.07
C THR A 47 12.41 0.41 -9.81
N ALA A 48 13.52 0.97 -9.35
CA ALA A 48 13.52 1.89 -8.22
C ALA A 48 12.84 3.23 -8.55
N ALA A 49 13.03 3.74 -9.77
CA ALA A 49 12.37 4.95 -10.24
C ALA A 49 10.85 4.75 -10.34
N LEU A 50 10.41 3.62 -10.91
CA LEU A 50 8.99 3.25 -10.99
C LEU A 50 8.38 3.12 -9.60
N HIS A 51 9.05 2.43 -8.66
CA HIS A 51 8.57 2.35 -7.28
C HIS A 51 8.34 3.74 -6.69
N ARG A 52 9.28 4.66 -6.85
CA ARG A 52 9.15 6.04 -6.36
C ARG A 52 8.00 6.80 -7.04
N SER A 53 7.89 6.73 -8.37
CA SER A 53 6.86 7.45 -9.12
C SER A 53 5.46 6.94 -8.81
N ILE A 54 5.27 5.62 -8.73
CA ILE A 54 3.97 5.03 -8.39
C ILE A 54 3.64 5.28 -6.90
N SER A 55 4.63 5.31 -6.01
CA SER A 55 4.42 5.70 -4.60
C SER A 55 3.91 7.14 -4.49
N LEU A 56 4.48 8.08 -5.23
CA LEU A 56 4.00 9.47 -5.24
C LEU A 56 2.58 9.56 -5.81
N LEU A 57 2.31 8.84 -6.88
CA LEU A 57 0.96 8.78 -7.46
C LEU A 57 -0.05 8.20 -6.46
N SER A 58 0.30 7.13 -5.74
CA SER A 58 -0.58 6.54 -4.73
C SER A 58 -0.88 7.51 -3.59
N VAL A 59 0.09 8.32 -3.16
CA VAL A 59 -0.12 9.38 -2.15
C VAL A 59 -1.14 10.41 -2.63
N VAL A 60 -1.08 10.82 -3.89
CA VAL A 60 -2.07 11.75 -4.48
C VAL A 60 -3.47 11.15 -4.45
N PHE A 61 -3.63 9.89 -4.90
CA PHE A 61 -4.94 9.23 -4.90
C PHE A 61 -5.48 8.98 -3.50
N VAL A 62 -4.64 8.57 -2.54
CA VAL A 62 -5.01 8.46 -1.12
C VAL A 62 -5.45 9.83 -0.58
N GLY A 63 -4.73 10.91 -0.90
CA GLY A 63 -5.11 12.26 -0.50
C GLY A 63 -6.47 12.68 -1.03
N ILE A 64 -6.74 12.45 -2.33
CA ILE A 64 -8.05 12.72 -2.94
C ILE A 64 -9.14 11.88 -2.27
N HIS A 65 -8.87 10.59 -2.02
CA HIS A 65 -9.81 9.69 -1.33
C HIS A 65 -10.18 10.20 0.06
N VAL A 66 -9.19 10.60 0.85
CA VAL A 66 -9.41 11.12 2.22
C VAL A 66 -10.17 12.44 2.19
N VAL A 67 -9.78 13.38 1.33
CA VAL A 67 -10.46 14.69 1.21
C VAL A 67 -11.92 14.48 0.79
N THR A 68 -12.17 13.63 -0.20
CA THR A 68 -13.53 13.35 -0.65
C THR A 68 -14.36 12.63 0.41
N ALA A 69 -13.76 11.75 1.23
CA ALA A 69 -14.44 11.10 2.35
C ALA A 69 -14.86 12.08 3.45
N VAL A 70 -14.08 13.13 3.70
CA VAL A 70 -14.39 14.18 4.68
C VAL A 70 -15.47 15.13 4.15
N VAL A 71 -15.43 15.44 2.84
CA VAL A 71 -16.38 16.39 2.22
C VAL A 71 -17.71 15.72 1.89
N ASP A 72 -17.73 14.40 1.75
CA ASP A 72 -18.97 13.67 1.40
C ASP A 72 -19.93 13.61 2.61
N PRO A 73 -21.13 14.21 2.50
CA PRO A 73 -22.11 14.19 3.57
C PRO A 73 -22.66 12.79 3.88
N TYR A 74 -22.58 11.85 2.95
CA TYR A 74 -23.04 10.46 3.16
C TYR A 74 -22.01 9.62 3.91
N ALA A 75 -20.72 9.87 3.69
CA ALA A 75 -19.64 9.18 4.40
C ALA A 75 -19.58 9.62 5.87
N ALA A 76 -19.96 10.88 6.15
CA ALA A 76 -20.00 11.49 7.48
C ALA A 76 -18.72 11.27 8.30
N VAL A 77 -17.56 11.20 7.63
CA VAL A 77 -16.26 11.01 8.28
C VAL A 77 -15.79 12.35 8.83
N GLY A 78 -15.77 12.48 10.16
CA GLY A 78 -15.25 13.67 10.81
C GLY A 78 -13.73 13.81 10.62
N VAL A 79 -13.23 15.05 10.52
CA VAL A 79 -11.79 15.34 10.34
C VAL A 79 -10.93 14.66 11.43
N VAL A 80 -11.44 14.59 12.67
CA VAL A 80 -10.75 13.93 13.80
C VAL A 80 -10.58 12.44 13.52
N ALA A 81 -11.59 11.77 12.95
CA ALA A 81 -11.56 10.34 12.65
C ALA A 81 -10.56 9.97 11.53
N VAL A 82 -10.09 10.94 10.75
CA VAL A 82 -9.03 10.75 9.75
C VAL A 82 -7.65 10.57 10.40
N VAL A 83 -7.41 11.28 11.51
CA VAL A 83 -6.10 11.33 12.18
C VAL A 83 -6.07 10.47 13.44
N VAL A 84 -7.21 10.35 14.13
CA VAL A 84 -7.30 9.54 15.35
C VAL A 84 -8.07 8.26 15.05
N PRO A 85 -7.41 7.10 15.03
CA PRO A 85 -8.07 5.84 14.75
C PRO A 85 -9.17 5.50 15.79
N PHE A 86 -10.24 4.86 15.31
CA PHE A 86 -11.33 4.33 16.12
C PHE A 86 -12.14 5.36 16.91
N VAL A 87 -12.13 6.63 16.48
CA VAL A 87 -13.03 7.69 17.01
C VAL A 87 -14.07 8.05 15.98
N GLY A 88 -15.25 8.45 16.45
CA GLY A 88 -16.35 8.89 15.60
C GLY A 88 -17.60 8.02 15.71
N ALA A 89 -18.66 8.40 14.99
CA ALA A 89 -19.92 7.67 14.90
C ALA A 89 -19.93 6.75 13.67
N GLY A 90 -20.78 5.72 13.70
CA GLY A 90 -20.98 4.81 12.57
C GLY A 90 -19.98 3.66 12.51
N ASN A 91 -19.44 3.37 11.34
CA ASN A 91 -18.52 2.23 11.11
C ASN A 91 -17.11 2.45 11.68
N THR A 92 -17.04 2.73 12.98
CA THR A 92 -15.81 3.14 13.68
C THR A 92 -14.63 2.19 13.48
N LEU A 93 -14.89 0.88 13.42
CA LEU A 93 -13.84 -0.12 13.18
C LEU A 93 -13.20 0.07 11.79
N TRP A 94 -14.02 0.13 10.75
CA TRP A 94 -13.51 0.21 9.39
C TRP A 94 -12.89 1.56 9.07
N VAL A 95 -13.51 2.65 9.51
CA VAL A 95 -12.92 4.01 9.41
C VAL A 95 -11.60 4.06 10.19
N GLY A 96 -11.56 3.47 11.39
CA GLY A 96 -10.34 3.40 12.20
C GLY A 96 -9.20 2.64 11.52
N LEU A 97 -9.48 1.55 10.80
CA LEU A 97 -8.47 0.86 9.99
C LEU A 97 -7.96 1.74 8.85
N GLY A 98 -8.83 2.55 8.24
CA GLY A 98 -8.43 3.55 7.24
C GLY A 98 -7.47 4.57 7.83
N ALA A 99 -7.77 5.12 9.01
CA ALA A 99 -6.90 6.04 9.73
C ALA A 99 -5.54 5.39 10.09
N VAL A 100 -5.54 4.17 10.63
CA VAL A 100 -4.29 3.42 10.90
C VAL A 100 -3.46 3.25 9.63
N SER A 101 -4.08 2.88 8.51
CA SER A 101 -3.38 2.76 7.24
C SER A 101 -2.78 4.09 6.78
N LEU A 102 -3.53 5.18 6.93
CA LEU A 102 -3.08 6.53 6.59
C LEU A 102 -1.89 6.97 7.45
N ASP A 103 -1.94 6.72 8.78
CA ASP A 103 -0.85 7.01 9.70
C ASP A 103 0.42 6.23 9.35
N LEU A 104 0.28 4.94 9.00
CA LEU A 104 1.41 4.13 8.54
C LEU A 104 1.99 4.67 7.23
N ILE A 105 1.17 5.06 6.26
CA ILE A 105 1.60 5.68 5.00
C ILE A 105 2.28 7.02 5.29
N ALA A 106 1.75 7.85 6.17
CA ALA A 106 2.36 9.11 6.57
C ALA A 106 3.75 8.89 7.20
N ALA A 107 3.89 7.90 8.09
CA ALA A 107 5.19 7.53 8.68
C ALA A 107 6.20 7.08 7.60
N LEU A 108 5.76 6.32 6.59
CA LEU A 108 6.58 5.89 5.46
C LEU A 108 7.05 7.09 4.62
N ILE A 109 6.18 8.05 4.36
CA ILE A 109 6.49 9.27 3.60
C ILE A 109 7.49 10.11 4.38
N VAL A 110 7.17 10.45 5.63
CA VAL A 110 8.01 11.30 6.48
C VAL A 110 9.40 10.67 6.67
N SER A 111 9.48 9.40 6.99
CA SER A 111 10.76 8.71 7.15
C SER A 111 11.57 8.66 5.85
N SER A 112 10.91 8.56 4.70
CA SER A 112 11.57 8.56 3.39
C SER A 112 12.11 9.94 3.00
N LEU A 113 11.39 11.01 3.34
CA LEU A 113 11.84 12.38 3.17
C LEU A 113 13.03 12.70 4.11
N LEU A 114 12.96 12.22 5.34
CA LEU A 114 14.00 12.42 6.37
C LEU A 114 15.13 11.41 6.30
N ARG A 115 15.16 10.52 5.31
CA ARG A 115 16.14 9.43 5.21
C ARG A 115 17.61 9.90 5.30
N ARG A 116 17.91 11.09 4.78
CA ARG A 116 19.24 11.71 4.84
C ARG A 116 19.69 12.01 6.27
N HIS A 117 18.74 12.40 7.13
CA HIS A 117 18.97 12.82 8.51
C HIS A 117 18.90 11.64 9.48
N VAL A 118 17.96 10.74 9.27
CA VAL A 118 17.71 9.59 10.16
C VAL A 118 18.69 8.44 9.91
N GLY A 119 19.27 8.35 8.71
CA GLY A 119 20.15 7.26 8.31
C GLY A 119 19.42 6.02 7.80
N TYR A 120 20.21 5.09 7.23
CA TYR A 120 19.65 3.93 6.51
C TYR A 120 18.98 2.90 7.41
N ARG A 121 19.56 2.58 8.58
CA ARG A 121 19.07 1.53 9.47
C ARG A 121 17.69 1.85 10.07
N PRO A 122 17.49 3.02 10.72
CA PRO A 122 16.18 3.42 11.24
C PRO A 122 15.14 3.59 10.13
N TRP A 123 15.52 4.23 9.01
CA TRP A 123 14.64 4.33 7.85
C TRP A 123 14.15 2.96 7.37
N ARG A 124 15.05 1.98 7.27
CA ARG A 124 14.69 0.63 6.85
C ARG A 124 13.73 -0.05 7.83
N ALA A 125 13.93 0.15 9.14
CA ALA A 125 13.03 -0.40 10.16
C ALA A 125 11.61 0.18 10.01
N ILE A 126 11.49 1.49 9.87
CA ILE A 126 10.18 2.15 9.64
C ILE A 126 9.59 1.68 8.30
N HIS A 127 10.40 1.54 7.27
CA HIS A 127 9.94 1.12 5.94
C HIS A 127 9.33 -0.30 5.91
N TRP A 128 9.60 -1.14 6.92
CA TRP A 128 8.92 -2.42 7.10
C TRP A 128 7.43 -2.26 7.43
N LEU A 129 7.01 -1.10 7.95
CA LEU A 129 5.58 -0.80 8.20
C LEU A 129 4.76 -0.83 6.90
N ALA A 130 5.39 -0.71 5.73
CA ALA A 130 4.73 -0.88 4.44
C ALA A 130 4.01 -2.23 4.32
N TYR A 131 4.58 -3.29 4.92
CA TYR A 131 3.96 -4.63 4.92
C TYR A 131 2.70 -4.70 5.78
N MET A 132 2.52 -3.77 6.73
CA MET A 132 1.31 -3.66 7.55
C MET A 132 0.30 -2.69 6.94
N SER A 133 0.76 -1.57 6.34
CA SER A 133 -0.14 -0.55 5.78
C SER A 133 -1.04 -1.10 4.67
N TRP A 134 -0.50 -1.96 3.80
CA TRP A 134 -1.24 -2.53 2.68
C TRP A 134 -2.40 -3.45 3.11
N PRO A 135 -2.22 -4.50 3.96
CA PRO A 135 -3.33 -5.36 4.37
C PRO A 135 -4.38 -4.60 5.21
N VAL A 136 -3.94 -3.61 5.99
CA VAL A 136 -4.88 -2.75 6.76
C VAL A 136 -5.71 -1.89 5.81
N ALA A 137 -5.11 -1.29 4.78
CA ALA A 137 -5.83 -0.54 3.75
C ALA A 137 -6.82 -1.43 2.99
N LEU A 138 -6.42 -2.66 2.65
CA LEU A 138 -7.29 -3.61 1.97
C LEU A 138 -8.47 -4.03 2.85
N ALA A 139 -8.23 -4.32 4.14
CA ALA A 139 -9.27 -4.65 5.10
C ALA A 139 -10.27 -3.49 5.29
N HIS A 140 -9.76 -2.23 5.38
CA HIS A 140 -10.60 -1.04 5.39
C HIS A 140 -11.52 -0.98 4.15
N GLY A 141 -10.95 -1.16 2.95
CA GLY A 141 -11.72 -1.13 1.69
C GLY A 141 -12.77 -2.24 1.61
N LEU A 142 -12.46 -3.45 2.09
CA LEU A 142 -13.41 -4.57 2.14
C LEU A 142 -14.52 -4.35 3.16
N GLY A 143 -14.24 -3.67 4.27
CA GLY A 143 -15.23 -3.46 5.33
C GLY A 143 -16.11 -2.23 5.14
N MET A 144 -15.60 -1.16 4.50
CA MET A 144 -16.35 0.08 4.26
C MET A 144 -17.21 0.02 3.00
N GLY A 145 -16.89 -0.89 2.07
CA GLY A 145 -17.47 -0.83 0.74
C GLY A 145 -18.89 -1.38 0.66
N SER A 146 -19.86 -0.56 0.26
CA SER A 146 -21.10 -1.05 -0.34
C SER A 146 -20.84 -1.91 -1.61
N ASP A 147 -19.63 -1.79 -2.20
CA ASP A 147 -19.16 -2.63 -3.30
C ASP A 147 -18.50 -3.94 -2.85
N ALA A 148 -18.29 -4.16 -1.56
CA ALA A 148 -17.66 -5.38 -1.04
C ALA A 148 -18.44 -6.65 -1.46
N SER A 149 -19.74 -6.53 -1.69
CA SER A 149 -20.60 -7.59 -2.24
C SER A 149 -20.49 -7.73 -3.75
N SER A 150 -20.00 -6.73 -4.48
CA SER A 150 -19.93 -6.74 -5.94
C SER A 150 -18.82 -7.65 -6.45
N LEU A 151 -19.11 -8.38 -7.53
CA LEU A 151 -18.15 -9.31 -8.13
C LEU A 151 -16.87 -8.60 -8.60
N TRP A 152 -17.00 -7.45 -9.24
CA TRP A 152 -15.86 -6.70 -9.80
C TRP A 152 -14.88 -6.27 -8.69
N PHE A 153 -15.38 -5.78 -7.56
CA PHE A 153 -14.51 -5.35 -6.45
C PHE A 153 -13.79 -6.55 -5.78
N ARG A 154 -14.51 -7.67 -5.62
CA ARG A 154 -13.90 -8.92 -5.12
C ARG A 154 -12.80 -9.42 -6.05
N LEU A 155 -12.99 -9.36 -7.36
CA LEU A 155 -11.96 -9.74 -8.34
C LEU A 155 -10.73 -8.83 -8.24
N VAL A 156 -10.91 -7.52 -8.09
CA VAL A 156 -9.80 -6.58 -7.85
C VAL A 156 -9.07 -6.92 -6.55
N ALA A 157 -9.78 -7.15 -5.45
CA ALA A 157 -9.19 -7.51 -4.17
C ALA A 157 -8.40 -8.84 -4.26
N ILE A 158 -8.96 -9.86 -4.89
CA ILE A 158 -8.28 -11.15 -5.13
C ILE A 158 -7.03 -10.96 -5.98
N ALA A 159 -7.10 -10.16 -7.05
CA ALA A 159 -5.93 -9.88 -7.89
C ALA A 159 -4.83 -9.15 -7.10
N CYS A 160 -5.19 -8.20 -6.24
CA CYS A 160 -4.24 -7.51 -5.36
C CYS A 160 -3.58 -8.48 -4.36
N ILE A 161 -4.36 -9.34 -3.72
CA ILE A 161 -3.86 -10.36 -2.78
C ILE A 161 -2.94 -11.34 -3.52
N ALA A 162 -3.35 -11.84 -4.66
CA ALA A 162 -2.56 -12.78 -5.47
C ALA A 162 -1.21 -12.15 -5.89
N THR A 163 -1.22 -10.89 -6.31
CA THR A 163 -0.01 -10.16 -6.73
C THR A 163 0.99 -10.03 -5.58
N VAL A 164 0.54 -9.57 -4.40
CA VAL A 164 1.44 -9.41 -3.25
C VAL A 164 1.90 -10.76 -2.73
N SER A 165 1.02 -11.77 -2.67
CA SER A 165 1.38 -13.12 -2.24
C SER A 165 2.41 -13.76 -3.18
N ALA A 166 2.25 -13.63 -4.50
CA ALA A 166 3.21 -14.10 -5.48
C ALA A 166 4.57 -13.40 -5.34
N ALA A 167 4.58 -12.07 -5.14
CA ALA A 167 5.80 -11.31 -4.93
C ALA A 167 6.53 -11.74 -3.65
N LEU A 168 5.79 -12.00 -2.56
CA LEU A 168 6.34 -12.49 -1.30
C LEU A 168 6.89 -13.92 -1.44
N ALA A 169 6.14 -14.83 -2.05
CA ALA A 169 6.58 -16.20 -2.31
C ALA A 169 7.87 -16.21 -3.14
N TRP A 170 7.91 -15.42 -4.21
CA TRP A 170 9.12 -15.26 -5.01
C TRP A 170 10.31 -14.70 -4.21
N ARG A 171 10.09 -13.73 -3.32
CA ARG A 171 11.13 -13.21 -2.42
C ARG A 171 11.68 -14.29 -1.50
N LEU A 172 10.80 -15.12 -0.93
CA LEU A 172 11.19 -16.19 -0.01
C LEU A 172 11.96 -17.30 -0.74
N SER A 173 11.51 -17.72 -1.93
CA SER A 173 12.19 -18.76 -2.72
C SER A 173 13.63 -18.36 -3.06
N ARG A 174 13.85 -17.09 -3.44
CA ARG A 174 15.20 -16.60 -3.73
C ARG A 174 16.14 -16.61 -2.51
N ARG A 175 15.61 -16.37 -1.31
CA ARG A 175 16.41 -16.46 -0.08
C ARG A 175 16.82 -17.90 0.24
N HIS A 176 15.96 -18.87 -0.02
CA HIS A 176 16.26 -20.29 0.21
C HIS A 176 17.31 -20.82 -0.75
N HIS A 177 17.28 -20.43 -2.04
CA HIS A 177 18.27 -20.88 -3.02
C HIS A 177 19.66 -20.31 -2.72
N GLY A 178 19.77 -19.05 -2.31
CA GLY A 178 21.06 -18.43 -1.93
C GLY A 178 21.75 -19.16 -0.77
N LYS A 179 20.97 -19.58 0.24
CA LYS A 179 21.51 -20.30 1.42
C LYS A 179 21.94 -21.75 1.11
N ARG A 180 21.43 -22.36 0.06
CA ARG A 180 21.79 -23.75 -0.32
C ARG A 180 23.08 -23.82 -1.12
N LEU A 181 23.45 -22.78 -1.85
CA LEU A 181 24.66 -22.77 -2.70
C LEU A 181 25.93 -22.48 -1.92
N GLU A 182 25.86 -21.72 -0.82
CA GLU A 182 27.00 -21.32 -0.03
C GLU A 182 27.79 -22.52 0.60
N PRO A 183 27.13 -23.56 1.18
CA PRO A 183 27.85 -24.73 1.68
C PRO A 183 28.44 -25.63 0.58
N GLN A 184 27.87 -25.62 -0.62
CA GLN A 184 28.36 -26.46 -1.74
C GLN A 184 29.63 -25.86 -2.36
N VAL A 185 29.71 -24.54 -2.47
CA VAL A 185 30.89 -23.85 -2.99
C VAL A 185 32.08 -24.01 -2.03
N LEU A 186 31.83 -23.94 -0.72
CA LEU A 186 32.87 -24.17 0.30
C LEU A 186 33.39 -25.61 0.32
N ARG A 187 32.53 -26.61 0.07
CA ARG A 187 32.94 -28.03 -0.02
C ARG A 187 33.67 -28.38 -1.32
N ALA A 188 33.44 -27.64 -2.39
CA ALA A 188 34.15 -27.85 -3.66
C ALA A 188 35.51 -27.16 -3.72
N ALA A 189 35.81 -26.28 -2.78
CA ALA A 189 37.09 -25.55 -2.66
C ALA A 189 38.07 -26.16 -1.66
N LEU A 190 37.70 -27.25 -0.96
CA LEU A 190 38.52 -28.08 -0.09
C LEU A 190 38.88 -29.38 -0.76
#